data_6938c75c3a852405bde03b9eaf85a7e1
#
_entry.id   6938c75c3a852405bde03b9eaf85a7e1
#
_cell.length_a   1.000
_cell.length_b   1.000
_cell.length_c   1.000
_cell.angle_alpha   90.00
_cell.angle_beta   90.00
_cell.angle_gamma   90.00
#
_symmetry.space_group_name_H-M   'P 1'
#
loop_
_entity.id
_entity.type
_entity.pdbx_description
1 polymer ?
#
loop_
_entity_poly.entity_id
_entity_poly.type
_entity_poly.pdbx_seq_one_letter_code
_entity_poly.pdbx_strand_id
1 'polypeptide(L)'
;VIVNAWCVDEYQVIRLAGTLTPRATKLAHQAGLDVAPLGKIPHLHTPGLLVMDMDSTAIQIECIDEIATLAGTGEKVSAITERAMRGALDFSASLRERVGTLKAAEADILRLVRARLPLMPGLRSLVAKLQTLDWKIAIVSGGFTYFAEYLRDELQLNAVFANELEIFDGKLTGEVQGQ
;
A
#
# COMPACT_ATOMS: atom_id res chain seq x y z
N VAL A 1 -33.93 1.54 -5.22
CA VAL A 1 -34.12 2.18 -6.53
C VAL A 1 -32.76 2.61 -7.06
N ILE A 2 -32.49 2.33 -8.35
CA ILE A 2 -31.29 2.83 -9.04
C ILE A 2 -31.40 4.34 -9.19
N VAL A 3 -30.40 5.06 -8.70
CA VAL A 3 -30.31 6.51 -8.80
C VAL A 3 -29.45 6.92 -9.98
N ASN A 4 -28.31 6.22 -10.15
CA ASN A 4 -27.38 6.45 -11.25
C ASN A 4 -26.54 5.21 -11.51
N ALA A 5 -26.00 5.09 -12.72
CA ALA A 5 -25.07 4.05 -13.11
C ALA A 5 -24.05 4.63 -14.11
N TRP A 6 -22.77 4.29 -13.94
CA TRP A 6 -21.68 4.72 -14.82
C TRP A 6 -20.55 3.71 -14.80
N CYS A 7 -19.60 3.84 -15.71
CA CYS A 7 -18.38 3.02 -15.72
C CYS A 7 -17.17 3.86 -15.26
N VAL A 8 -16.27 3.21 -14.55
CA VAL A 8 -14.94 3.72 -14.20
C VAL A 8 -13.95 2.64 -14.60
N ASP A 9 -13.18 2.88 -15.62
CA ASP A 9 -12.35 1.88 -16.30
C ASP A 9 -13.16 0.61 -16.63
N GLU A 10 -12.79 -0.55 -16.10
CA GLU A 10 -13.50 -1.82 -16.28
C GLU A 10 -14.64 -2.06 -15.28
N TYR A 11 -14.81 -1.18 -14.30
CA TYR A 11 -15.79 -1.33 -13.23
C TYR A 11 -17.12 -0.65 -13.59
N GLN A 12 -18.22 -1.36 -13.34
CA GLN A 12 -19.55 -0.77 -13.34
C GLN A 12 -19.90 -0.29 -11.95
N VAL A 13 -20.25 0.98 -11.82
CA VAL A 13 -20.66 1.59 -10.56
C VAL A 13 -22.15 1.90 -10.61
N ILE A 14 -22.90 1.42 -9.63
CA ILE A 14 -24.34 1.65 -9.53
C ILE A 14 -24.65 2.30 -8.19
N ARG A 15 -25.24 3.48 -8.23
CA ARG A 15 -25.74 4.17 -7.04
C ARG A 15 -27.19 3.80 -6.80
N LEU A 16 -27.47 3.31 -5.59
CA LEU A 16 -28.82 2.92 -5.17
C LEU A 16 -29.33 3.84 -4.07
N ALA A 17 -30.62 4.18 -4.10
CA ALA A 17 -31.31 4.74 -2.94
C ALA A 17 -31.97 3.62 -2.15
N GLY A 18 -31.73 3.61 -0.84
CA GLY A 18 -32.29 2.62 0.08
C GLY A 18 -31.41 2.48 1.30
N THR A 19 -31.81 1.59 2.20
CA THR A 19 -31.02 1.27 3.40
C THR A 19 -30.16 0.05 3.15
N LEU A 20 -28.85 0.17 3.38
CA LEU A 20 -27.93 -0.96 3.32
C LEU A 20 -28.08 -1.78 4.62
N THR A 21 -28.61 -3.00 4.48
CA THR A 21 -28.77 -3.93 5.60
C THR A 21 -27.63 -4.96 5.59
N PRO A 22 -27.28 -5.59 6.73
CA PRO A 22 -26.29 -6.67 6.77
C PRO A 22 -26.61 -7.82 5.80
N ARG A 23 -27.90 -8.12 5.62
CA ARG A 23 -28.35 -9.13 4.65
C ARG A 23 -28.06 -8.70 3.21
N ALA A 24 -28.32 -7.44 2.85
CA ALA A 24 -28.04 -6.91 1.53
C ALA A 24 -26.53 -6.91 1.23
N THR A 25 -25.71 -6.50 2.22
CA THR A 25 -24.23 -6.56 2.12
C THR A 25 -23.77 -7.98 1.85
N LYS A 26 -24.25 -8.97 2.63
CA LYS A 26 -23.88 -10.38 2.45
C LYS A 26 -24.26 -10.91 1.07
N LEU A 27 -25.45 -10.58 0.59
CA LEU A 27 -25.92 -11.01 -0.74
C LEU A 27 -25.10 -10.38 -1.87
N ALA A 28 -24.73 -9.10 -1.74
CA ALA A 28 -23.87 -8.42 -2.71
C ALA A 28 -22.49 -9.09 -2.80
N HIS A 29 -21.83 -9.33 -1.68
CA HIS A 29 -20.53 -10.02 -1.64
C HIS A 29 -20.62 -11.44 -2.21
N GLN A 30 -21.69 -12.18 -1.92
CA GLN A 30 -21.90 -13.51 -2.51
C GLN A 30 -22.08 -13.46 -4.04
N ALA A 31 -22.56 -12.34 -4.56
CA ALA A 31 -22.67 -12.09 -5.99
C ALA A 31 -21.40 -11.48 -6.63
N GLY A 32 -20.30 -11.38 -5.87
CA GLY A 32 -19.04 -10.78 -6.33
C GLY A 32 -19.10 -9.25 -6.48
N LEU A 33 -20.03 -8.59 -5.76
CA LEU A 33 -20.18 -7.14 -5.80
C LEU A 33 -19.64 -6.52 -4.52
N ASP A 34 -18.85 -5.46 -4.68
CA ASP A 34 -18.49 -4.58 -3.57
C ASP A 34 -19.64 -3.60 -3.33
N VAL A 35 -19.95 -3.37 -2.05
CA VAL A 35 -21.00 -2.44 -1.65
C VAL A 35 -20.58 -1.64 -0.42
N ALA A 36 -20.82 -0.33 -0.47
CA ALA A 36 -20.54 0.56 0.64
C ALA A 36 -21.68 1.59 0.82
N PRO A 37 -21.99 1.98 2.07
CA PRO A 37 -22.91 3.09 2.30
C PRO A 37 -22.27 4.40 1.87
N LEU A 38 -23.01 5.24 1.15
CA LEU A 38 -22.59 6.60 0.85
C LEU A 38 -22.95 7.50 2.05
N GLY A 39 -21.92 7.91 2.81
CA GLY A 39 -22.03 8.95 3.82
C GLY A 39 -21.79 10.34 3.22
N LYS A 40 -21.27 11.24 4.05
CA LYS A 40 -20.72 12.52 3.56
C LYS A 40 -19.42 12.22 2.82
N ILE A 41 -19.44 12.27 1.50
CA ILE A 41 -18.25 12.14 0.66
C ILE A 41 -17.72 13.55 0.34
N PRO A 42 -16.39 13.74 0.39
CA PRO A 42 -15.79 14.98 -0.07
C PRO A 42 -16.08 15.20 -1.56
N HIS A 43 -16.30 16.44 -1.95
CA HIS A 43 -16.42 16.77 -3.36
C HIS A 43 -15.02 16.83 -3.98
N LEU A 44 -14.79 16.03 -5.01
CA LEU A 44 -13.48 15.96 -5.69
C LEU A 44 -13.01 17.32 -6.23
N HIS A 45 -13.93 18.21 -6.59
CA HIS A 45 -13.61 19.58 -7.04
C HIS A 45 -13.17 20.53 -5.92
N THR A 46 -13.27 20.11 -4.67
CA THR A 46 -12.68 20.84 -3.55
C THR A 46 -11.32 20.25 -3.30
N PRO A 47 -10.21 20.99 -3.50
CA PRO A 47 -8.87 20.47 -3.27
C PRO A 47 -8.72 19.89 -1.87
N GLY A 48 -8.01 18.77 -1.77
CA GLY A 48 -7.82 18.04 -0.53
C GLY A 48 -6.47 17.36 -0.46
N LEU A 49 -6.31 16.49 0.51
CA LEU A 49 -5.14 15.65 0.70
C LEU A 49 -5.56 14.17 0.65
N LEU A 50 -4.99 13.41 -0.28
CA LEU A 50 -5.02 11.96 -0.23
C LEU A 50 -3.75 11.46 0.45
N VAL A 51 -3.91 10.73 1.56
CA VAL A 51 -2.82 9.99 2.19
C VAL A 51 -3.13 8.51 2.02
N MET A 52 -2.17 7.75 1.54
CA MET A 52 -2.30 6.30 1.33
C MET A 52 -1.08 5.58 1.86
N ASP A 53 -1.27 4.32 2.24
CA ASP A 53 -0.19 3.39 2.51
C ASP A 53 0.45 2.93 1.20
N MET A 54 1.60 2.28 1.28
CA MET A 54 2.36 1.77 0.15
C MET A 54 2.07 0.29 -0.11
N ASP A 55 2.57 -0.56 0.79
CA ASP A 55 2.53 -2.01 0.63
C ASP A 55 1.08 -2.52 0.66
N SER A 56 0.72 -3.42 -0.25
CA SER A 56 -0.65 -3.95 -0.42
C SER A 56 -1.75 -2.89 -0.60
N THR A 57 -1.38 -1.62 -0.86
CA THR A 57 -2.30 -0.47 -1.03
C THR A 57 -1.99 0.33 -2.31
N ALA A 58 -0.85 1.01 -2.39
CA ALA A 58 -0.40 1.66 -3.63
C ALA A 58 0.25 0.66 -4.59
N ILE A 59 0.86 -0.37 -4.06
CA ILE A 59 1.44 -1.52 -4.77
C ILE A 59 0.79 -2.82 -4.32
N GLN A 60 0.88 -3.86 -5.16
CA GLN A 60 0.22 -5.16 -4.92
C GLN A 60 1.04 -6.14 -4.07
N ILE A 61 2.20 -5.72 -3.57
CA ILE A 61 3.15 -6.58 -2.85
C ILE A 61 3.53 -5.99 -1.50
N GLU A 62 4.13 -6.82 -0.65
CA GLU A 62 4.86 -6.43 0.56
C GLU A 62 6.35 -6.40 0.23
N CYS A 63 6.95 -5.21 0.19
CA CYS A 63 8.35 -5.05 -0.21
C CYS A 63 9.31 -5.89 0.65
N ILE A 64 9.06 -5.99 1.95
CA ILE A 64 9.94 -6.76 2.85
C ILE A 64 9.92 -8.25 2.53
N ASP A 65 8.78 -8.81 2.10
CA ASP A 65 8.65 -10.22 1.75
C ASP A 65 9.41 -10.53 0.45
N GLU A 66 9.33 -9.63 -0.53
CA GLU A 66 10.08 -9.75 -1.78
C GLU A 66 11.61 -9.67 -1.54
N ILE A 67 12.05 -8.71 -0.71
CA ILE A 67 13.45 -8.59 -0.31
C ILE A 67 13.91 -9.86 0.38
N ALA A 68 13.14 -10.37 1.36
CA ALA A 68 13.46 -11.56 2.11
C ALA A 68 13.53 -12.80 1.23
N THR A 69 12.64 -12.92 0.25
CA THR A 69 12.66 -14.01 -0.74
C THR A 69 13.98 -14.00 -1.52
N LEU A 70 14.38 -12.84 -2.03
CA LEU A 70 15.64 -12.69 -2.77
C LEU A 70 16.88 -12.87 -1.87
N ALA A 71 16.78 -12.52 -0.60
CA ALA A 71 17.84 -12.72 0.40
C ALA A 71 17.89 -14.16 0.95
N GLY A 72 16.95 -15.04 0.59
CA GLY A 72 16.86 -16.41 1.10
C GLY A 72 16.39 -16.52 2.55
N THR A 73 15.69 -15.50 3.06
CA THR A 73 15.19 -15.42 4.45
C THR A 73 13.66 -15.37 4.54
N GLY A 74 12.94 -15.64 3.45
CA GLY A 74 11.49 -15.50 3.37
C GLY A 74 10.73 -16.30 4.44
N GLU A 75 11.12 -17.56 4.72
CA GLU A 75 10.49 -18.38 5.77
C GLU A 75 10.60 -17.74 7.16
N LYS A 76 11.77 -17.13 7.47
CA LYS A 76 11.98 -16.45 8.75
C LYS A 76 11.08 -15.23 8.88
N VAL A 77 10.98 -14.41 7.82
CA VAL A 77 10.12 -13.23 7.78
C VAL A 77 8.64 -13.63 7.93
N SER A 78 8.20 -14.66 7.22
CA SER A 78 6.83 -15.19 7.33
C SER A 78 6.49 -15.63 8.76
N ALA A 79 7.38 -16.37 9.42
CA ALA A 79 7.19 -16.79 10.81
C ALA A 79 7.09 -15.62 11.80
N ILE A 80 7.87 -14.54 11.59
CA ILE A 80 7.79 -13.33 12.42
C ILE A 80 6.47 -12.61 12.17
N THR A 81 6.05 -12.49 10.90
CA THR A 81 4.78 -11.88 10.52
C THR A 81 3.59 -12.61 11.18
N GLU A 82 3.57 -13.94 11.14
CA GLU A 82 2.54 -14.71 11.83
C GLU A 82 2.49 -14.46 13.34
N ARG A 83 3.65 -14.35 14.00
CA ARG A 83 3.71 -14.01 15.44
C ARG A 83 3.12 -12.64 15.72
N ALA A 84 3.41 -11.65 14.86
CA ALA A 84 2.85 -10.30 14.96
C ALA A 84 1.33 -10.31 14.76
N MET A 85 0.83 -11.02 13.76
CA MET A 85 -0.61 -11.14 13.48
C MET A 85 -1.38 -11.81 14.63
N ARG A 86 -0.74 -12.68 15.40
CA ARG A 86 -1.29 -13.28 16.63
C ARG A 86 -1.20 -12.37 17.87
N GLY A 87 -0.68 -11.14 17.70
CA GLY A 87 -0.53 -10.16 18.78
C GLY A 87 0.65 -10.42 19.71
N ALA A 88 1.59 -11.30 19.35
CA ALA A 88 2.78 -11.59 20.15
C ALA A 88 3.90 -10.55 20.01
N LEU A 89 3.81 -9.69 19.00
CA LEU A 89 4.76 -8.60 18.74
C LEU A 89 3.98 -7.34 18.36
N ASP A 90 4.44 -6.19 18.82
CA ASP A 90 3.99 -4.91 18.26
C ASP A 90 4.60 -4.66 16.88
N PHE A 91 4.11 -3.64 16.18
CA PHE A 91 4.56 -3.31 14.83
C PHE A 91 6.07 -3.04 14.78
N SER A 92 6.59 -2.23 15.72
CA SER A 92 8.00 -1.83 15.72
C SER A 92 8.93 -3.00 15.99
N ALA A 93 8.59 -3.86 16.97
CA ALA A 93 9.34 -5.08 17.26
C ALA A 93 9.33 -6.04 16.06
N SER A 94 8.16 -6.26 15.46
CA SER A 94 8.02 -7.09 14.27
C SER A 94 8.84 -6.57 13.09
N LEU A 95 8.81 -5.26 12.83
CA LEU A 95 9.59 -4.65 11.76
C LEU A 95 11.09 -4.86 11.98
N ARG A 96 11.60 -4.57 13.20
CA ARG A 96 13.01 -4.76 13.51
C ARG A 96 13.44 -6.23 13.40
N GLU A 97 12.65 -7.17 13.91
CA GLU A 97 12.96 -8.60 13.76
C GLU A 97 13.02 -9.02 12.28
N ARG A 98 12.06 -8.60 11.47
CA ARG A 98 12.05 -8.92 10.04
C ARG A 98 13.24 -8.32 9.30
N VAL A 99 13.52 -7.03 9.52
CA VAL A 99 14.68 -6.35 8.90
C VAL A 99 15.99 -6.98 9.39
N GLY A 100 16.09 -7.36 10.67
CA GLY A 100 17.25 -8.07 11.21
C GLY A 100 17.60 -9.36 10.46
N THR A 101 16.59 -10.04 9.86
CA THR A 101 16.85 -11.24 9.04
C THR A 101 17.53 -10.95 7.71
N LEU A 102 17.52 -9.67 7.27
CA LEU A 102 18.12 -9.23 6.01
C LEU A 102 19.60 -8.83 6.17
N LYS A 103 20.15 -8.95 7.37
CA LYS A 103 21.54 -8.58 7.67
C LYS A 103 22.51 -9.28 6.72
N ALA A 104 23.47 -8.51 6.20
CA ALA A 104 24.48 -8.92 5.24
C ALA A 104 23.98 -9.29 3.83
N ALA A 105 22.67 -9.12 3.54
CA ALA A 105 22.15 -9.25 2.18
C ALA A 105 22.68 -8.10 1.30
N GLU A 106 22.98 -8.39 0.04
CA GLU A 106 23.44 -7.40 -0.93
C GLU A 106 22.35 -6.34 -1.17
N ALA A 107 22.68 -5.06 -1.06
CA ALA A 107 21.72 -3.97 -1.25
C ALA A 107 21.15 -3.91 -2.68
N ASP A 108 21.83 -4.52 -3.67
CA ASP A 108 21.35 -4.56 -5.06
C ASP A 108 20.02 -5.31 -5.23
N ILE A 109 19.64 -6.18 -4.28
CA ILE A 109 18.31 -6.80 -4.27
C ILE A 109 17.17 -5.77 -4.21
N LEU A 110 17.38 -4.63 -3.57
CA LEU A 110 16.38 -3.55 -3.53
C LEU A 110 16.07 -3.04 -4.94
N ARG A 111 17.09 -2.94 -5.80
CA ARG A 111 16.92 -2.56 -7.20
C ARG A 111 16.12 -3.60 -7.98
N LEU A 112 16.33 -4.90 -7.70
CA LEU A 112 15.59 -5.98 -8.35
C LEU A 112 14.11 -5.95 -7.98
N VAL A 113 13.78 -5.72 -6.70
CA VAL A 113 12.39 -5.57 -6.24
C VAL A 113 11.78 -4.32 -6.89
N ARG A 114 12.45 -3.17 -6.82
CA ARG A 114 11.97 -1.91 -7.40
C ARG A 114 11.64 -2.02 -8.89
N ALA A 115 12.46 -2.73 -9.64
CA ALA A 115 12.25 -2.91 -11.09
C ALA A 115 10.95 -3.66 -11.44
N ARG A 116 10.31 -4.30 -10.48
CA ARG A 116 9.11 -5.13 -10.66
C ARG A 116 7.92 -4.67 -9.83
N LEU A 117 7.97 -3.46 -9.23
CA LEU A 117 6.89 -2.95 -8.38
C LEU A 117 5.56 -2.87 -9.16
N PRO A 118 4.58 -3.73 -8.85
CA PRO A 118 3.29 -3.72 -9.52
C PRO A 118 2.39 -2.69 -8.83
N LEU A 119 2.05 -1.61 -9.52
CA LEU A 119 1.06 -0.67 -9.02
C LEU A 119 -0.29 -1.33 -8.84
N MET A 120 -1.04 -0.89 -7.83
CA MET A 120 -2.44 -1.27 -7.69
C MET A 120 -3.23 -0.83 -8.93
N PRO A 121 -4.11 -1.69 -9.48
CA PRO A 121 -4.94 -1.32 -10.62
C PRO A 121 -5.70 -0.02 -10.38
N GLY A 122 -5.71 0.87 -11.37
CA GLY A 122 -6.39 2.17 -11.28
C GLY A 122 -5.64 3.27 -10.51
N LEU A 123 -4.56 2.96 -9.78
CA LEU A 123 -3.84 3.97 -8.99
C LEU A 123 -3.31 5.11 -9.84
N ARG A 124 -2.69 4.81 -10.98
CA ARG A 124 -2.14 5.83 -11.88
C ARG A 124 -3.23 6.78 -12.38
N SER A 125 -4.37 6.25 -12.75
CA SER A 125 -5.53 7.04 -13.20
C SER A 125 -6.11 7.89 -12.07
N LEU A 126 -6.21 7.32 -10.85
CA LEU A 126 -6.67 8.05 -9.67
C LEU A 126 -5.76 9.24 -9.35
N VAL A 127 -4.45 8.99 -9.26
CA VAL A 127 -3.44 10.03 -8.97
C VAL A 127 -3.50 11.13 -10.02
N ALA A 128 -3.46 10.78 -11.32
CA ALA A 128 -3.54 11.76 -12.40
C ALA A 128 -4.82 12.59 -12.33
N LYS A 129 -5.97 11.95 -12.05
CA LYS A 129 -7.23 12.68 -11.91
C LYS A 129 -7.23 13.64 -10.73
N LEU A 130 -6.74 13.23 -9.58
CA LEU A 130 -6.67 14.08 -8.39
C LEU A 130 -5.72 15.26 -8.58
N GLN A 131 -4.59 15.05 -9.27
CA GLN A 131 -3.66 16.13 -9.62
C GLN A 131 -4.30 17.20 -10.51
N THR A 132 -5.17 16.81 -11.48
CA THR A 132 -5.92 17.77 -12.28
C THR A 132 -6.95 18.59 -11.48
N LEU A 133 -7.23 18.20 -10.25
CA LEU A 133 -8.14 18.84 -9.31
C LEU A 133 -7.42 19.51 -8.13
N ASP A 134 -6.10 19.74 -8.28
CA ASP A 134 -5.23 20.39 -7.30
C ASP A 134 -5.14 19.67 -5.93
N TRP A 135 -5.47 18.40 -5.88
CA TRP A 135 -5.27 17.58 -4.68
C TRP A 135 -3.78 17.35 -4.41
N LYS A 136 -3.44 17.34 -3.13
CA LYS A 136 -2.13 16.88 -2.67
C LYS A 136 -2.21 15.40 -2.38
N ILE A 137 -1.12 14.68 -2.69
CA ILE A 137 -1.08 13.22 -2.57
C ILE A 137 0.22 12.84 -1.87
N ALA A 138 0.10 12.02 -0.83
CA ALA A 138 1.24 11.53 -0.06
C ALA A 138 1.13 10.04 0.21
N ILE A 139 2.29 9.37 0.32
CA ILE A 139 2.41 8.03 0.89
C ILE A 139 2.95 8.16 2.30
N VAL A 140 2.31 7.46 3.26
CA VAL A 140 2.80 7.27 4.63
C VAL A 140 2.77 5.78 4.90
N SER A 141 3.93 5.17 5.04
CA SER A 141 4.07 3.70 5.08
C SER A 141 4.98 3.22 6.19
N GLY A 142 4.66 2.05 6.71
CA GLY A 142 5.57 1.27 7.55
C GLY A 142 6.70 0.58 6.77
N GLY A 143 6.67 0.65 5.44
CA GLY A 143 7.69 0.13 4.53
C GLY A 143 8.94 1.03 4.45
N PHE A 144 9.59 1.08 3.27
CA PHE A 144 10.91 1.67 3.13
C PHE A 144 10.96 2.83 2.13
N THR A 145 11.69 3.89 2.50
CA THR A 145 11.90 5.12 1.71
C THR A 145 12.41 4.81 0.32
N TYR A 146 13.28 3.82 0.17
CA TYR A 146 13.83 3.40 -1.12
C TYR A 146 12.75 3.14 -2.19
N PHE A 147 11.63 2.57 -1.81
CA PHE A 147 10.50 2.30 -2.70
C PHE A 147 9.50 3.46 -2.73
N ALA A 148 9.24 4.06 -1.58
CA ALA A 148 8.30 5.18 -1.48
C ALA A 148 8.77 6.39 -2.29
N GLU A 149 10.06 6.72 -2.28
CA GLU A 149 10.65 7.80 -3.07
C GLU A 149 10.58 7.50 -4.58
N TYR A 150 10.84 6.26 -4.96
CA TYR A 150 10.67 5.85 -6.36
C TYR A 150 9.21 6.04 -6.82
N LEU A 151 8.23 5.65 -6.01
CA LEU A 151 6.81 5.87 -6.31
C LEU A 151 6.43 7.34 -6.33
N ARG A 152 7.02 8.16 -5.43
CA ARG A 152 6.84 9.62 -5.46
C ARG A 152 7.24 10.19 -6.81
N ASP A 153 8.41 9.83 -7.27
CA ASP A 153 8.96 10.37 -8.52
C ASP A 153 8.21 9.84 -9.74
N GLU A 154 7.87 8.55 -9.74
CA GLU A 154 7.12 7.87 -10.81
C GLU A 154 5.69 8.41 -10.96
N LEU A 155 5.02 8.70 -9.85
CA LEU A 155 3.64 9.17 -9.80
C LEU A 155 3.52 10.68 -9.55
N GLN A 156 4.65 11.40 -9.42
CA GLN A 156 4.69 12.84 -9.14
C GLN A 156 3.91 13.21 -7.87
N LEU A 157 4.11 12.42 -6.79
CA LEU A 157 3.46 12.67 -5.51
C LEU A 157 4.09 13.85 -4.78
N ASN A 158 3.35 14.46 -3.85
CA ASN A 158 3.79 15.64 -3.11
C ASN A 158 4.75 15.30 -1.97
N ALA A 159 4.55 14.16 -1.29
CA ALA A 159 5.38 13.74 -0.16
C ALA A 159 5.34 12.23 0.05
N VAL A 160 6.37 11.71 0.70
CA VAL A 160 6.44 10.33 1.20
C VAL A 160 7.10 10.31 2.57
N PHE A 161 6.62 9.40 3.43
CA PHE A 161 7.17 9.14 4.76
C PHE A 161 7.22 7.63 4.96
N ALA A 162 8.40 7.12 5.25
CA ALA A 162 8.63 5.69 5.47
C ALA A 162 9.92 5.49 6.29
N ASN A 163 10.22 4.25 6.66
CA ASN A 163 11.47 3.92 7.36
C ASN A 163 12.64 3.84 6.36
N GLU A 164 13.83 4.14 6.82
CA GLU A 164 15.04 4.02 6.02
C GLU A 164 15.78 2.72 6.36
N LEU A 165 16.11 1.91 5.35
CA LEU A 165 17.01 0.76 5.54
C LEU A 165 18.45 1.24 5.65
N GLU A 166 19.13 0.81 6.69
CA GLU A 166 20.55 1.11 6.82
C GLU A 166 21.38 0.21 5.90
N ILE A 167 22.22 0.86 5.08
CA ILE A 167 23.13 0.20 4.15
C ILE A 167 24.56 0.60 4.47
N PHE A 168 25.45 -0.38 4.63
CA PHE A 168 26.87 -0.16 4.83
C PHE A 168 27.66 -1.08 3.90
N ASP A 169 28.64 -0.51 3.21
CA ASP A 169 29.50 -1.23 2.25
C ASP A 169 28.74 -2.11 1.24
N GLY A 170 27.62 -1.56 0.69
CA GLY A 170 26.79 -2.26 -0.29
C GLY A 170 25.89 -3.36 0.26
N LYS A 171 25.80 -3.50 1.58
CA LYS A 171 25.02 -4.52 2.27
C LYS A 171 24.01 -3.92 3.24
N LEU A 172 22.89 -4.59 3.40
CA LEU A 172 21.95 -4.27 4.46
C LEU A 172 22.54 -4.61 5.82
N THR A 173 22.49 -3.69 6.77
CA THR A 173 23.01 -3.92 8.13
C THR A 173 22.04 -4.73 8.99
N GLY A 174 20.77 -4.82 8.57
CA GLY A 174 19.68 -5.41 9.35
C GLY A 174 19.03 -4.41 10.31
N GLU A 175 19.33 -3.12 10.16
CA GLU A 175 18.78 -2.04 10.98
C GLU A 175 17.93 -1.11 10.13
N VAL A 176 16.97 -0.44 10.79
CA VAL A 176 16.19 0.65 10.22
C VAL A 176 16.51 1.95 10.92
N GLN A 177 16.64 3.01 10.15
CA GLN A 177 16.67 4.39 10.63
C GLN A 177 15.26 4.97 10.41
N GLY A 178 14.66 5.51 11.43
CA GLY A 178 13.33 6.10 11.36
C GLY A 178 12.82 6.49 12.74
N GLN A 179 11.81 7.32 12.75
CA GLN A 179 11.21 7.87 13.97
C GLN A 179 10.26 6.86 14.60
#